data_28235167eb0d81356eacd9895aca2103
#
_entry.id   28235167eb0d81356eacd9895aca2103
#
_cell.length_a   1.000
_cell.length_b   1.000
_cell.length_c   1.000
_cell.angle_alpha   90.00
_cell.angle_beta   90.00
_cell.angle_gamma   90.00
#
_symmetry.space_group_name_H-M   'P 1'
#
loop_
_entity.id
_entity.type
_entity.pdbx_description
1 polymer ?
#
loop_
_entity_poly.entity_id
_entity_poly.type
_entity_poly.pdbx_seq_one_letter_code
_entity_poly.pdbx_strand_id
1 'polypeptide(L)'
;NDLWWGEKPLLDKVTFRVLDSAAEATSFANKALDVLDYIISADVYNQAVARSDAEIRQNFGRQWRHFTINASSGPLADKAVRQAIVRACDRESITASDLAGLPVDYKELLTGNRFFLPNQDGYQDNSGEWGYDVEAAKKLLDDAGWTVGADGVREKDGTRLAFVFTIPTGAPTTENEANLLQSQLKEVGMEMTLQTVDTNKYFDEYVNPKNYAITAFTWQATQFPMANIGQIYGATSESNFTGQAVPEVDEYIAKVASTADHDERVRLTNECDALLWENVYNFPIYVRRQLTAVPKNLANFGAVGLASFRAENVGYMA
;
A
#
# COMPACT_ATOMS: atom_id res chain seq x y z
N ASN A 1 -31.90 13.49 10.57
CA ASN A 1 -32.22 14.69 9.78
C ASN A 1 -33.67 14.56 9.26
N ASP A 2 -34.59 15.37 9.79
CA ASP A 2 -36.01 15.36 9.41
C ASP A 2 -36.24 15.80 7.95
N LEU A 3 -35.23 16.39 7.32
CA LEU A 3 -35.21 16.79 5.91
C LEU A 3 -34.53 15.75 5.00
N TRP A 4 -34.25 14.55 5.51
CA TRP A 4 -33.70 13.49 4.70
C TRP A 4 -34.70 13.07 3.62
N TRP A 5 -34.27 13.13 2.38
CA TRP A 5 -35.08 12.87 1.19
C TRP A 5 -35.15 11.38 0.77
N GLY A 6 -34.24 10.55 1.32
CA GLY A 6 -34.15 9.11 1.03
C GLY A 6 -35.06 8.28 1.96
N GLU A 7 -34.91 6.96 1.87
CA GLU A 7 -35.60 6.01 2.74
C GLU A 7 -35.16 6.20 4.20
N LYS A 8 -36.08 5.95 5.14
CA LYS A 8 -35.78 6.04 6.56
C LYS A 8 -34.78 4.94 6.93
N PRO A 9 -33.63 5.28 7.56
CA PRO A 9 -32.69 4.28 8.02
C PRO A 9 -33.29 3.25 8.97
N LEU A 10 -32.83 1.99 8.85
CA LEU A 10 -33.30 0.89 9.71
C LEU A 10 -32.67 0.92 11.11
N LEU A 11 -31.49 1.52 11.25
CA LEU A 11 -30.79 1.70 12.52
C LEU A 11 -31.05 3.10 13.08
N ASP A 12 -31.31 3.18 14.37
CA ASP A 12 -31.46 4.47 15.06
C ASP A 12 -30.14 5.21 15.19
N LYS A 13 -29.03 4.46 15.35
CA LYS A 13 -27.70 5.03 15.59
C LYS A 13 -26.60 4.09 15.10
N VAL A 14 -25.56 4.68 14.51
CA VAL A 14 -24.26 4.05 14.23
C VAL A 14 -23.19 4.82 15.02
N THR A 15 -22.34 4.10 15.74
CA THR A 15 -21.23 4.68 16.51
C THR A 15 -19.92 4.15 15.98
N PHE A 16 -19.06 5.05 15.50
CA PHE A 16 -17.69 4.71 15.13
C PHE A 16 -16.78 4.88 16.35
N ARG A 17 -15.94 3.87 16.61
CA ARG A 17 -14.97 3.87 17.69
C ARG A 17 -13.57 3.68 17.10
N VAL A 18 -12.62 4.51 17.52
CA VAL A 18 -11.20 4.36 17.20
C VAL A 18 -10.54 3.65 18.37
N LEU A 19 -9.97 2.49 18.12
CA LEU A 19 -9.31 1.63 19.11
C LEU A 19 -8.00 1.12 18.52
N ASP A 20 -7.08 0.67 19.38
CA ASP A 20 -5.95 -0.14 18.91
C ASP A 20 -6.41 -1.57 18.57
N SER A 21 -5.62 -2.29 17.76
CA SER A 21 -6.01 -3.60 17.24
C SER A 21 -6.31 -4.64 18.32
N ALA A 22 -5.61 -4.61 19.46
CA ALA A 22 -5.85 -5.53 20.56
C ALA A 22 -7.16 -5.23 21.30
N ALA A 23 -7.46 -3.93 21.48
CA ALA A 23 -8.72 -3.47 22.06
C ALA A 23 -9.91 -3.72 21.12
N GLU A 24 -9.72 -3.58 19.81
CA GLU A 24 -10.74 -3.91 18.79
C GLU A 24 -11.16 -5.38 18.89
N ALA A 25 -10.21 -6.29 18.83
CA ALA A 25 -10.46 -7.73 18.88
C ALA A 25 -11.18 -8.15 20.18
N THR A 26 -10.70 -7.67 21.32
CA THR A 26 -11.30 -7.94 22.62
C THR A 26 -12.71 -7.36 22.73
N SER A 27 -12.92 -6.13 22.24
CA SER A 27 -14.22 -5.47 22.27
C SER A 27 -15.25 -6.19 21.40
N PHE A 28 -14.83 -6.71 20.25
CA PHE A 28 -15.67 -7.51 19.39
C PHE A 28 -16.02 -8.86 20.02
N ALA A 29 -15.05 -9.57 20.57
CA ALA A 29 -15.25 -10.84 21.26
C ALA A 29 -16.25 -10.70 22.43
N ASN A 30 -16.19 -9.60 23.17
CA ASN A 30 -17.07 -9.28 24.30
C ASN A 30 -18.39 -8.59 23.89
N LYS A 31 -18.68 -8.46 22.59
CA LYS A 31 -19.90 -7.82 22.04
C LYS A 31 -20.03 -6.32 22.39
N ALA A 32 -18.95 -5.67 22.75
CA ALA A 32 -18.89 -4.21 22.93
C ALA A 32 -18.74 -3.47 21.58
N LEU A 33 -18.37 -4.21 20.53
CA LEU A 33 -18.44 -3.81 19.12
C LEU A 33 -19.30 -4.83 18.37
N ASP A 34 -20.11 -4.34 17.46
CA ASP A 34 -20.89 -5.19 16.54
C ASP A 34 -20.07 -5.58 15.32
N VAL A 35 -19.19 -4.71 14.85
CA VAL A 35 -18.45 -4.84 13.59
C VAL A 35 -16.98 -4.58 13.80
N LEU A 36 -16.14 -5.41 13.16
CA LEU A 36 -14.74 -5.09 12.87
C LEU A 36 -14.59 -4.96 11.35
N ASP A 37 -14.26 -3.76 10.89
CA ASP A 37 -13.98 -3.53 9.46
C ASP A 37 -12.47 -3.54 9.21
N TYR A 38 -12.05 -4.15 8.09
CA TYR A 38 -10.64 -4.28 7.71
C TYR A 38 -9.75 -5.01 8.73
N ILE A 39 -10.06 -6.27 8.99
CA ILE A 39 -9.17 -7.15 9.76
C ILE A 39 -7.88 -7.39 8.96
N ILE A 40 -6.73 -7.01 9.51
CA ILE A 40 -5.42 -7.04 8.83
C ILE A 40 -4.38 -7.93 9.52
N SER A 41 -4.72 -8.55 10.65
CA SER A 41 -3.83 -9.46 11.37
C SER A 41 -4.50 -10.78 11.69
N ALA A 42 -3.69 -11.85 11.71
CA ALA A 42 -4.17 -13.19 12.05
C ALA A 42 -4.72 -13.29 13.49
N ASP A 43 -4.13 -12.55 14.41
CA ASP A 43 -4.59 -12.56 15.81
C ASP A 43 -5.99 -11.99 15.95
N VAL A 44 -6.27 -10.84 15.32
CA VAL A 44 -7.61 -10.23 15.29
C VAL A 44 -8.59 -11.15 14.57
N TYR A 45 -8.18 -11.75 13.45
CA TYR A 45 -8.99 -12.71 12.70
C TYR A 45 -9.39 -13.91 13.55
N ASN A 46 -8.43 -14.55 14.23
CA ASN A 46 -8.66 -15.72 15.07
C ASN A 46 -9.61 -15.42 16.25
N GLN A 47 -9.50 -14.25 16.85
CA GLN A 47 -10.42 -13.80 17.89
C GLN A 47 -11.83 -13.53 17.33
N ALA A 48 -11.92 -12.94 16.13
CA ALA A 48 -13.19 -12.63 15.49
C ALA A 48 -13.97 -13.91 15.12
N VAL A 49 -13.30 -14.93 14.55
CA VAL A 49 -13.96 -16.20 14.18
C VAL A 49 -14.36 -17.05 15.40
N ALA A 50 -13.73 -16.83 16.55
CA ALA A 50 -14.13 -17.50 17.79
C ALA A 50 -15.50 -17.04 18.33
N ARG A 51 -16.01 -15.90 17.87
CA ARG A 51 -17.34 -15.39 18.23
C ARG A 51 -18.42 -16.14 17.44
N SER A 52 -19.15 -17.05 18.11
CA SER A 52 -20.07 -18.02 17.48
C SER A 52 -21.29 -17.41 16.77
N ASP A 53 -21.72 -16.21 17.17
CA ASP A 53 -22.84 -15.47 16.57
C ASP A 53 -22.39 -14.50 15.45
N ALA A 54 -21.09 -14.50 15.10
CA ALA A 54 -20.53 -13.67 14.04
C ALA A 54 -20.07 -14.52 12.84
N GLU A 55 -19.81 -13.83 11.74
CA GLU A 55 -19.22 -14.37 10.51
C GLU A 55 -18.22 -13.39 9.92
N ILE A 56 -17.31 -13.89 9.08
CA ILE A 56 -16.41 -13.06 8.29
C ILE A 56 -16.99 -12.91 6.89
N ARG A 57 -17.23 -11.67 6.48
CA ARG A 57 -17.54 -11.29 5.10
C ARG A 57 -16.27 -10.81 4.43
N GLN A 58 -16.03 -11.24 3.20
CA GLN A 58 -14.79 -10.93 2.50
C GLN A 58 -15.01 -10.51 1.05
N ASN A 59 -14.15 -9.62 0.58
CA ASN A 59 -14.12 -9.16 -0.80
C ASN A 59 -12.70 -8.71 -1.17
N PHE A 60 -12.42 -8.47 -2.45
CA PHE A 60 -11.25 -7.70 -2.83
C PHE A 60 -11.31 -6.34 -2.14
N GLY A 61 -10.25 -6.00 -1.42
CA GLY A 61 -10.16 -4.71 -0.76
C GLY A 61 -9.71 -3.60 -1.71
N ARG A 62 -9.79 -2.37 -1.24
CA ARG A 62 -9.32 -1.19 -1.98
C ARG A 62 -7.98 -0.65 -1.49
N GLN A 63 -7.44 -1.24 -0.43
CA GLN A 63 -6.18 -0.81 0.16
C GLN A 63 -5.02 -1.57 -0.49
N TRP A 64 -4.02 -0.84 -1.01
CA TRP A 64 -2.81 -1.44 -1.52
C TRP A 64 -1.58 -0.91 -0.80
N ARG A 65 -0.70 -1.85 -0.43
CA ARG A 65 0.56 -1.59 0.25
C ARG A 65 1.64 -1.27 -0.76
N HIS A 66 2.53 -0.36 -0.38
CA HIS A 66 3.65 0.04 -1.21
C HIS A 66 4.80 0.56 -0.35
N PHE A 67 6.00 0.48 -0.90
CA PHE A 67 7.12 1.27 -0.42
C PHE A 67 7.21 2.57 -1.21
N THR A 68 7.38 3.68 -0.50
CA THR A 68 7.63 5.00 -1.08
C THR A 68 9.07 5.38 -0.85
N ILE A 69 9.76 5.76 -1.92
CA ILE A 69 11.16 6.16 -1.90
C ILE A 69 11.24 7.66 -2.14
N ASN A 70 11.91 8.38 -1.24
CA ASN A 70 12.23 9.79 -1.46
C ASN A 70 13.47 9.89 -2.37
N ALA A 71 13.23 10.29 -3.61
CA ALA A 71 14.27 10.41 -4.63
C ALA A 71 14.89 11.80 -4.71
N SER A 72 14.60 12.70 -3.75
CA SER A 72 15.06 14.09 -3.83
C SER A 72 16.49 14.30 -3.32
N SER A 73 17.05 13.33 -2.57
CA SER A 73 18.38 13.50 -1.97
C SER A 73 19.07 12.20 -1.60
N GLY A 74 20.39 12.30 -1.29
CA GLY A 74 21.21 11.17 -0.88
C GLY A 74 21.37 10.10 -1.97
N PRO A 75 21.75 8.86 -1.59
CA PRO A 75 21.94 7.77 -2.55
C PRO A 75 20.69 7.44 -3.38
N LEU A 76 19.50 7.71 -2.84
CA LEU A 76 18.21 7.44 -3.50
C LEU A 76 17.88 8.42 -4.63
N ALA A 77 18.65 9.50 -4.80
CA ALA A 77 18.57 10.37 -5.98
C ALA A 77 19.06 9.65 -7.25
N ASP A 78 19.98 8.68 -7.10
CA ASP A 78 20.43 7.84 -8.21
C ASP A 78 19.34 6.84 -8.60
N LYS A 79 18.85 6.92 -9.86
CA LYS A 79 17.82 6.05 -10.41
C LYS A 79 18.23 4.57 -10.34
N ALA A 80 19.51 4.26 -10.60
CA ALA A 80 20.01 2.89 -10.57
C ALA A 80 19.92 2.28 -9.15
N VAL A 81 20.15 3.08 -8.11
CA VAL A 81 19.97 2.64 -6.71
C VAL A 81 18.51 2.29 -6.44
N ARG A 82 17.56 3.13 -6.85
CA ARG A 82 16.13 2.85 -6.67
C ARG A 82 15.70 1.61 -7.43
N GLN A 83 16.16 1.44 -8.67
CA GLN A 83 15.91 0.25 -9.48
C GLN A 83 16.50 -1.02 -8.84
N ALA A 84 17.71 -0.92 -8.30
CA ALA A 84 18.34 -2.03 -7.58
C ALA A 84 17.58 -2.41 -6.30
N ILE A 85 16.99 -1.44 -5.57
CA ILE A 85 16.12 -1.71 -4.43
C ILE A 85 14.91 -2.57 -4.85
N VAL A 86 14.22 -2.21 -5.95
CA VAL A 86 13.07 -2.96 -6.44
C VAL A 86 13.47 -4.38 -6.85
N ARG A 87 14.60 -4.53 -7.57
CA ARG A 87 15.14 -5.83 -7.99
C ARG A 87 15.60 -6.71 -6.82
N ALA A 88 16.09 -6.10 -5.74
CA ALA A 88 16.49 -6.81 -4.53
C ALA A 88 15.33 -7.14 -3.59
N CYS A 89 14.15 -6.55 -3.81
CA CYS A 89 12.97 -6.75 -2.97
C CYS A 89 12.16 -7.96 -3.42
N ASP A 90 12.16 -9.03 -2.63
CA ASP A 90 11.24 -10.16 -2.78
C ASP A 90 9.86 -9.79 -2.23
N ARG A 91 9.03 -9.19 -3.10
CA ARG A 91 7.66 -8.77 -2.75
C ARG A 91 6.75 -9.95 -2.41
N GLU A 92 7.01 -11.12 -2.99
CA GLU A 92 6.23 -12.33 -2.72
C GLU A 92 6.45 -12.81 -1.29
N SER A 93 7.70 -12.88 -0.83
CA SER A 93 8.03 -13.29 0.55
C SER A 93 7.48 -12.29 1.59
N ILE A 94 7.54 -10.99 1.31
CA ILE A 94 6.95 -9.95 2.18
C ILE A 94 5.44 -10.14 2.26
N THR A 95 4.76 -10.31 1.13
CA THR A 95 3.30 -10.50 1.07
C THR A 95 2.87 -11.75 1.82
N ALA A 96 3.58 -12.87 1.60
CA ALA A 96 3.32 -14.13 2.28
C ALA A 96 3.48 -13.99 3.81
N SER A 97 4.49 -13.25 4.26
CA SER A 97 4.72 -12.98 5.69
C SER A 97 3.62 -12.11 6.29
N ASP A 98 3.26 -11.01 5.63
CA ASP A 98 2.25 -10.06 6.14
C ASP A 98 0.85 -10.66 6.22
N LEU A 99 0.52 -11.57 5.31
CA LEU A 99 -0.81 -12.19 5.21
C LEU A 99 -0.87 -13.57 5.88
N ALA A 100 0.22 -14.02 6.51
CA ALA A 100 0.28 -15.31 7.17
C ALA A 100 -0.83 -15.46 8.24
N GLY A 101 -1.55 -16.59 8.20
CA GLY A 101 -2.64 -16.90 9.12
C GLY A 101 -3.98 -16.22 8.81
N LEU A 102 -4.07 -15.41 7.77
CA LEU A 102 -5.33 -14.92 7.23
C LEU A 102 -5.91 -15.91 6.19
N PRO A 103 -7.24 -15.98 6.00
CA PRO A 103 -7.90 -16.90 5.08
C PRO A 103 -7.83 -16.41 3.62
N VAL A 104 -6.63 -16.13 3.12
CA VAL A 104 -6.41 -15.53 1.80
C VAL A 104 -5.32 -16.27 1.04
N ASP A 105 -5.44 -16.35 -0.28
CA ASP A 105 -4.31 -16.69 -1.13
C ASP A 105 -3.52 -15.40 -1.43
N TYR A 106 -2.33 -15.28 -0.85
CA TYR A 106 -1.49 -14.09 -0.99
C TYR A 106 -1.06 -13.86 -2.44
N LYS A 107 -0.98 -14.90 -3.28
CA LYS A 107 -0.59 -14.79 -4.69
C LYS A 107 -1.61 -14.02 -5.51
N GLU A 108 -2.90 -14.16 -5.19
CA GLU A 108 -3.97 -13.40 -5.84
C GLU A 108 -3.95 -11.91 -5.47
N LEU A 109 -3.22 -11.56 -4.41
CA LEU A 109 -3.19 -10.21 -3.85
C LEU A 109 -1.93 -9.43 -4.23
N LEU A 110 -0.92 -10.08 -4.84
CA LEU A 110 0.22 -9.39 -5.44
C LEU A 110 -0.28 -8.41 -6.50
N THR A 111 0.31 -7.22 -6.54
CA THR A 111 -0.07 -6.23 -7.54
C THR A 111 1.15 -5.59 -8.19
N GLY A 112 1.08 -5.43 -9.51
CA GLY A 112 2.06 -4.76 -10.33
C GLY A 112 1.54 -3.48 -10.97
N ASN A 113 0.39 -2.96 -10.48
CA ASN A 113 -0.23 -1.76 -10.99
C ASN A 113 -0.63 -0.82 -9.84
N ARG A 114 -0.43 0.49 -10.02
CA ARG A 114 -0.72 1.52 -9.02
C ARG A 114 -2.12 2.08 -9.14
N PHE A 115 -2.76 1.88 -10.28
CA PHE A 115 -4.05 2.49 -10.61
C PHE A 115 -5.17 1.47 -10.59
N PHE A 116 -5.01 0.38 -11.31
CA PHE A 116 -5.98 -0.70 -11.37
C PHE A 116 -5.65 -1.79 -10.34
N LEU A 117 -6.66 -2.23 -9.60
CA LEU A 117 -6.55 -3.43 -8.77
C LEU A 117 -6.62 -4.69 -9.64
N PRO A 118 -6.07 -5.83 -9.18
CA PRO A 118 -6.07 -7.08 -9.96
C PRO A 118 -7.46 -7.56 -10.42
N ASN A 119 -8.52 -7.14 -9.77
CA ASN A 119 -9.91 -7.49 -10.09
C ASN A 119 -10.67 -6.39 -10.87
N GLN A 120 -9.99 -5.35 -11.35
CA GLN A 120 -10.60 -4.29 -12.17
C GLN A 120 -10.30 -4.51 -13.65
N ASP A 121 -11.27 -4.15 -14.49
CA ASP A 121 -11.05 -4.05 -15.93
C ASP A 121 -9.94 -3.02 -16.22
N GLY A 122 -9.03 -3.35 -17.12
CA GLY A 122 -7.86 -2.53 -17.44
C GLY A 122 -6.62 -2.85 -16.60
N TYR A 123 -6.70 -3.77 -15.62
CA TYR A 123 -5.51 -4.21 -14.90
C TYR A 123 -4.50 -4.86 -15.84
N GLN A 124 -3.27 -4.42 -15.72
CA GLN A 124 -2.09 -5.01 -16.34
C GLN A 124 -0.98 -5.02 -15.29
N ASP A 125 -0.29 -6.13 -15.14
CA ASP A 125 0.92 -6.17 -14.30
C ASP A 125 2.08 -5.55 -15.07
N ASN A 126 2.49 -4.35 -14.66
CA ASN A 126 3.59 -3.60 -15.26
C ASN A 126 4.91 -3.80 -14.52
N SER A 127 4.93 -4.69 -13.51
CA SER A 127 6.14 -4.98 -12.73
C SER A 127 7.09 -5.98 -13.38
N GLY A 128 6.76 -6.56 -14.53
CA GLY A 128 7.43 -7.71 -15.12
C GLY A 128 8.96 -7.59 -15.25
N GLU A 129 9.45 -6.46 -15.75
CA GLU A 129 10.89 -6.19 -15.84
C GLU A 129 11.54 -5.90 -14.48
N TRP A 130 10.74 -5.59 -13.45
CA TRP A 130 11.17 -5.21 -12.10
C TRP A 130 10.97 -6.33 -11.07
N GLY A 131 10.88 -7.58 -11.53
CA GLY A 131 10.80 -8.76 -10.67
C GLY A 131 12.05 -8.94 -9.80
N TYR A 132 11.92 -9.70 -8.71
CA TYR A 132 13.01 -10.04 -7.80
C TYR A 132 14.16 -10.74 -8.53
N ASP A 133 15.34 -10.15 -8.49
CA ASP A 133 16.56 -10.62 -9.10
C ASP A 133 17.78 -9.96 -8.44
N VAL A 134 18.40 -10.65 -7.52
CA VAL A 134 19.55 -10.16 -6.75
C VAL A 134 20.76 -9.85 -7.64
N GLU A 135 21.01 -10.68 -8.65
CA GLU A 135 22.17 -10.49 -9.54
C GLU A 135 21.94 -9.28 -10.48
N ALA A 136 20.71 -9.09 -10.97
CA ALA A 136 20.36 -7.89 -11.71
C ALA A 136 20.47 -6.63 -10.83
N ALA A 137 20.09 -6.69 -9.56
CA ALA A 137 20.25 -5.60 -8.61
C ALA A 137 21.74 -5.23 -8.41
N LYS A 138 22.59 -6.23 -8.18
CA LYS A 138 24.04 -6.02 -8.07
C LYS A 138 24.63 -5.39 -9.33
N LYS A 139 24.23 -5.91 -10.50
CA LYS A 139 24.69 -5.40 -11.79
C LYS A 139 24.30 -3.94 -12.02
N LEU A 140 23.08 -3.53 -11.69
CA LEU A 140 22.63 -2.14 -11.76
C LEU A 140 23.52 -1.22 -10.93
N LEU A 141 23.91 -1.67 -9.72
CA LEU A 141 24.78 -0.90 -8.84
C LEU A 141 26.23 -0.84 -9.38
N ASP A 142 26.76 -1.97 -9.89
CA ASP A 142 28.11 -2.02 -10.47
C ASP A 142 28.19 -1.12 -11.70
N ASP A 143 27.23 -1.19 -12.62
CA ASP A 143 27.16 -0.37 -13.84
C ASP A 143 27.04 1.14 -13.49
N ALA A 144 26.38 1.47 -12.37
CA ALA A 144 26.27 2.84 -11.88
C ALA A 144 27.49 3.33 -11.08
N GLY A 145 28.51 2.48 -10.87
CA GLY A 145 29.74 2.83 -10.19
C GLY A 145 29.69 2.72 -8.66
N TRP A 146 28.69 2.04 -8.11
CA TRP A 146 28.60 1.72 -6.68
C TRP A 146 29.43 0.48 -6.37
N THR A 147 30.65 0.64 -5.87
CA THR A 147 31.61 -0.43 -5.59
C THR A 147 31.49 -0.95 -4.17
N VAL A 148 31.73 -2.24 -3.96
CA VAL A 148 31.65 -2.87 -2.64
C VAL A 148 32.84 -2.43 -1.77
N GLY A 149 32.55 -1.85 -0.61
CA GLY A 149 33.54 -1.46 0.38
C GLY A 149 34.07 -2.64 1.20
N ALA A 150 35.08 -2.39 2.04
CA ALA A 150 35.74 -3.43 2.84
C ALA A 150 34.81 -4.12 3.87
N ASP A 151 33.74 -3.45 4.27
CA ASP A 151 32.73 -3.95 5.20
C ASP A 151 31.50 -4.56 4.50
N GLY A 152 31.54 -4.67 3.16
CA GLY A 152 30.47 -5.23 2.34
C GLY A 152 29.39 -4.22 1.94
N VAL A 153 29.42 -2.99 2.44
CA VAL A 153 28.50 -1.94 2.00
C VAL A 153 29.11 -1.19 0.81
N ARG A 154 28.28 -0.89 -0.18
CA ARG A 154 28.73 -0.19 -1.39
C ARG A 154 28.95 1.29 -1.14
N GLU A 155 29.85 1.87 -1.93
CA GLU A 155 30.16 3.30 -1.92
C GLU A 155 30.42 3.82 -3.33
N LYS A 156 30.16 5.11 -3.54
CA LYS A 156 30.44 5.83 -4.78
C LYS A 156 30.84 7.26 -4.45
N ASP A 157 31.99 7.70 -4.99
CA ASP A 157 32.54 9.07 -4.79
C ASP A 157 32.62 9.48 -3.31
N GLY A 158 32.99 8.53 -2.42
CA GLY A 158 33.07 8.75 -0.97
C GLY A 158 31.71 8.75 -0.26
N THR A 159 30.59 8.54 -0.99
CA THR A 159 29.26 8.42 -0.42
C THR A 159 28.92 6.95 -0.18
N ARG A 160 28.62 6.59 1.06
CA ARG A 160 28.19 5.25 1.46
C ARG A 160 26.74 5.00 1.00
N LEU A 161 26.46 3.81 0.49
CA LEU A 161 25.09 3.38 0.13
C LEU A 161 24.31 3.01 1.38
N ALA A 162 23.94 4.02 2.14
CA ALA A 162 23.26 3.90 3.41
C ALA A 162 22.08 4.88 3.50
N PHE A 163 20.95 4.42 4.05
CA PHE A 163 19.73 5.21 4.22
C PHE A 163 18.84 4.65 5.33
N VAL A 164 17.78 5.38 5.65
CA VAL A 164 16.89 5.07 6.76
C VAL A 164 15.51 4.63 6.24
N PHE A 165 14.93 3.59 6.85
CA PHE A 165 13.51 3.28 6.71
C PHE A 165 12.75 3.84 7.91
N THR A 166 11.77 4.70 7.68
CA THR A 166 10.96 5.34 8.72
C THR A 166 9.69 4.55 8.99
N ILE A 167 9.47 4.18 10.27
CA ILE A 167 8.37 3.32 10.73
C ILE A 167 7.53 4.09 11.75
N PRO A 168 6.20 4.20 11.60
CA PRO A 168 5.34 4.75 12.65
C PRO A 168 5.22 3.77 13.83
N THR A 169 5.20 4.29 15.06
CA THR A 169 5.00 3.49 16.27
C THR A 169 3.66 2.73 16.19
N GLY A 170 3.66 1.46 16.60
CA GLY A 170 2.45 0.63 16.63
C GLY A 170 2.00 0.11 15.27
N ALA A 171 2.90 0.06 14.28
CA ALA A 171 2.66 -0.47 12.95
C ALA A 171 3.43 -1.78 12.68
N PRO A 172 3.00 -2.92 13.24
CA PRO A 172 3.75 -4.18 13.16
C PRO A 172 3.91 -4.68 11.72
N THR A 173 2.95 -4.47 10.83
CA THR A 173 3.10 -4.78 9.40
C THR A 173 4.26 -4.00 8.78
N THR A 174 4.35 -2.69 9.03
CA THR A 174 5.44 -1.87 8.50
C THR A 174 6.80 -2.27 9.07
N GLU A 175 6.83 -2.65 10.34
CA GLU A 175 8.06 -3.16 10.99
C GLU A 175 8.52 -4.48 10.37
N ASN A 176 7.60 -5.42 10.13
CA ASN A 176 7.89 -6.69 9.45
C ASN A 176 8.42 -6.46 8.02
N GLU A 177 7.72 -5.64 7.23
CA GLU A 177 8.12 -5.23 5.88
C GLU A 177 9.54 -4.63 5.87
N ALA A 178 9.82 -3.73 6.80
CA ALA A 178 11.11 -3.06 6.90
C ALA A 178 12.25 -4.02 7.28
N ASN A 179 12.01 -4.95 8.21
CA ASN A 179 13.00 -5.97 8.61
C ASN A 179 13.33 -6.93 7.44
N LEU A 180 12.31 -7.37 6.69
CA LEU A 180 12.51 -8.24 5.53
C LEU A 180 13.29 -7.48 4.43
N LEU A 181 12.88 -6.26 4.09
CA LEU A 181 13.59 -5.44 3.11
C LEU A 181 15.03 -5.16 3.54
N GLN A 182 15.27 -4.86 4.82
CA GLN A 182 16.63 -4.65 5.36
C GLN A 182 17.54 -5.85 5.10
N SER A 183 17.03 -7.06 5.35
CA SER A 183 17.79 -8.29 5.11
C SER A 183 18.09 -8.48 3.63
N GLN A 184 17.11 -8.27 2.77
CA GLN A 184 17.25 -8.41 1.31
C GLN A 184 18.24 -7.38 0.73
N LEU A 185 18.17 -6.12 1.15
CA LEU A 185 19.05 -5.07 0.67
C LEU A 185 20.52 -5.26 1.11
N LYS A 186 20.73 -5.87 2.26
CA LYS A 186 22.08 -6.23 2.73
C LYS A 186 22.79 -7.19 1.77
N GLU A 187 22.06 -8.09 1.11
CA GLU A 187 22.64 -9.05 0.15
C GLU A 187 23.23 -8.39 -1.10
N VAL A 188 22.76 -7.18 -1.41
CA VAL A 188 23.24 -6.39 -2.55
C VAL A 188 24.19 -5.26 -2.14
N GLY A 189 24.60 -5.23 -0.85
CA GLY A 189 25.56 -4.26 -0.34
C GLY A 189 24.98 -2.90 0.00
N MET A 190 23.68 -2.83 0.33
CA MET A 190 23.03 -1.63 0.86
C MET A 190 22.90 -1.71 2.38
N GLU A 191 23.15 -0.61 3.07
CA GLU A 191 22.90 -0.47 4.50
C GLU A 191 21.59 0.28 4.73
N MET A 192 20.60 -0.40 5.27
CA MET A 192 19.34 0.24 5.65
C MET A 192 19.15 0.16 7.16
N THR A 193 19.05 1.30 7.83
CA THR A 193 18.72 1.38 9.26
C THR A 193 17.26 1.67 9.47
N LEU A 194 16.69 1.24 10.61
CA LEU A 194 15.29 1.42 10.95
C LEU A 194 15.14 2.55 11.96
N GLN A 195 14.20 3.47 11.71
CA GLN A 195 13.85 4.57 12.59
C GLN A 195 12.37 4.54 12.92
N THR A 196 12.03 4.28 14.20
CA THR A 196 10.66 4.38 14.67
C THR A 196 10.35 5.80 15.10
N VAL A 197 9.19 6.33 14.67
CA VAL A 197 8.72 7.69 14.95
C VAL A 197 7.30 7.66 15.52
N ASP A 198 6.91 8.72 16.24
CA ASP A 198 5.56 8.86 16.77
C ASP A 198 4.52 8.82 15.63
N THR A 199 3.55 7.92 15.73
CA THR A 199 2.52 7.74 14.70
C THR A 199 1.67 9.00 14.49
N ASN A 200 1.47 9.82 15.52
CA ASN A 200 0.72 11.08 15.41
C ASN A 200 1.47 12.16 14.62
N LYS A 201 2.79 12.01 14.50
CA LYS A 201 3.68 12.94 13.80
C LYS A 201 4.12 12.40 12.43
N TYR A 202 3.84 11.15 12.16
CA TYR A 202 4.38 10.42 11.01
C TYR A 202 4.09 11.12 9.68
N PHE A 203 2.83 11.49 9.42
CA PHE A 203 2.50 12.21 8.19
C PHE A 203 2.97 13.67 8.23
N ASP A 204 2.75 14.38 9.31
CA ASP A 204 2.98 15.83 9.37
C ASP A 204 4.48 16.20 9.43
N GLU A 205 5.30 15.40 10.12
CA GLU A 205 6.73 15.71 10.30
C GLU A 205 7.65 14.90 9.38
N TYR A 206 7.16 13.78 8.79
CA TYR A 206 8.00 12.90 7.97
C TYR A 206 7.49 12.73 6.54
N VAL A 207 6.26 12.26 6.32
CA VAL A 207 5.78 11.92 4.98
C VAL A 207 5.51 13.17 4.14
N ASN A 208 4.67 14.09 4.64
CA ASN A 208 4.29 15.29 3.90
C ASN A 208 5.50 16.20 3.57
N PRO A 209 6.42 16.49 4.50
CA PRO A 209 7.61 17.29 4.19
C PRO A 209 8.72 16.49 3.50
N LYS A 210 8.52 15.17 3.24
CA LYS A 210 9.51 14.25 2.63
C LYS A 210 10.77 14.09 3.49
N ASN A 211 10.65 14.10 4.80
CA ASN A 211 11.73 13.91 5.77
C ASN A 211 11.94 12.42 6.07
N TYR A 212 12.15 11.61 5.05
CA TYR A 212 12.41 10.18 5.12
C TYR A 212 13.22 9.75 3.88
N ALA A 213 13.85 8.58 3.91
CA ALA A 213 14.44 7.99 2.73
C ALA A 213 13.52 6.93 2.11
N ILE A 214 13.11 5.93 2.90
CA ILE A 214 12.09 4.94 2.52
C ILE A 214 11.06 4.85 3.64
N THR A 215 9.81 4.62 3.26
CA THR A 215 8.72 4.33 4.20
C THR A 215 7.63 3.51 3.53
N ALA A 216 6.67 3.00 4.32
CA ALA A 216 5.54 2.23 3.82
C ALA A 216 4.23 2.69 4.44
N PHE A 217 3.22 2.83 3.62
CA PHE A 217 1.85 3.08 4.05
C PHE A 217 0.87 2.50 3.02
N THR A 218 -0.39 2.85 3.12
CA THR A 218 -1.44 2.27 2.29
C THR A 218 -2.16 3.36 1.52
N TRP A 219 -2.21 3.26 0.19
CA TRP A 219 -3.14 4.01 -0.62
C TRP A 219 -4.48 3.28 -0.72
N GLN A 220 -5.52 4.05 -1.03
CA GLN A 220 -6.84 3.49 -1.29
C GLN A 220 -7.21 3.69 -2.75
N ALA A 221 -7.46 2.59 -3.45
CA ALA A 221 -8.01 2.61 -4.79
C ALA A 221 -9.46 3.11 -4.79
N THR A 222 -9.91 3.61 -5.91
CA THR A 222 -11.26 4.11 -6.12
C THR A 222 -11.93 3.41 -7.30
N GLN A 223 -13.24 3.61 -7.45
CA GLN A 223 -14.00 3.15 -8.63
C GLN A 223 -13.54 3.84 -9.92
N PHE A 224 -12.79 4.94 -9.81
CA PHE A 224 -12.32 5.76 -10.93
C PHE A 224 -10.79 5.80 -10.94
N PRO A 225 -10.11 4.69 -11.23
CA PRO A 225 -8.66 4.58 -11.08
C PRO A 225 -7.88 5.62 -11.90
N MET A 226 -8.37 5.97 -13.08
CA MET A 226 -7.72 6.91 -13.98
C MET A 226 -7.88 8.40 -13.56
N ALA A 227 -8.71 8.70 -12.56
CA ALA A 227 -8.92 10.08 -12.10
C ALA A 227 -7.84 10.55 -11.11
N ASN A 228 -7.12 9.63 -10.44
CA ASN A 228 -6.21 9.96 -9.34
C ASN A 228 -4.74 10.08 -9.76
N ILE A 229 -4.40 9.86 -11.02
CA ILE A 229 -3.01 9.83 -11.49
C ILE A 229 -2.29 11.13 -11.11
N GLY A 230 -2.83 12.27 -11.51
CA GLY A 230 -2.23 13.59 -11.26
C GLY A 230 -2.20 13.97 -9.78
N GLN A 231 -3.17 13.49 -8.99
CA GLN A 231 -3.21 13.76 -7.55
C GLN A 231 -2.01 13.16 -6.82
N ILE A 232 -1.53 11.98 -7.24
CA ILE A 232 -0.46 11.26 -6.52
C ILE A 232 0.89 11.49 -7.20
N TYR A 233 0.95 11.50 -8.54
CA TYR A 233 2.21 11.45 -9.29
C TYR A 233 2.57 12.72 -10.05
N GLY A 234 1.67 13.71 -10.12
CA GLY A 234 1.97 14.99 -10.76
C GLY A 234 3.14 15.71 -10.08
N ALA A 235 4.00 16.35 -10.85
CA ALA A 235 5.21 17.00 -10.35
C ALA A 235 4.95 18.07 -9.27
N THR A 236 3.80 18.74 -9.34
CA THR A 236 3.40 19.79 -8.38
C THR A 236 2.41 19.31 -7.33
N SER A 237 2.07 18.02 -7.31
CA SER A 237 1.11 17.49 -6.33
C SER A 237 1.70 17.43 -4.94
N GLU A 238 0.94 17.89 -3.94
CA GLU A 238 1.29 17.75 -2.52
C GLU A 238 1.37 16.29 -2.08
N SER A 239 0.61 15.40 -2.74
CA SER A 239 0.65 13.96 -2.48
C SER A 239 1.74 13.21 -3.27
N ASN A 240 2.54 13.91 -4.05
CA ASN A 240 3.76 13.33 -4.63
C ASN A 240 4.85 13.25 -3.56
N PHE A 241 4.77 12.21 -2.76
CA PHE A 241 5.69 11.99 -1.63
C PHE A 241 7.09 11.56 -2.07
N THR A 242 7.28 11.20 -3.33
CA THR A 242 8.58 10.73 -3.84
C THR A 242 9.56 11.85 -4.15
N GLY A 243 9.08 13.08 -4.31
CA GLY A 243 9.89 14.22 -4.69
C GLY A 243 10.35 14.19 -6.15
N GLN A 244 9.84 13.27 -6.98
CA GLN A 244 10.20 13.16 -8.38
C GLN A 244 9.31 14.07 -9.26
N ALA A 245 9.91 14.63 -10.30
CA ALA A 245 9.23 15.43 -11.32
C ALA A 245 9.74 14.99 -12.70
N VAL A 246 9.17 13.91 -13.24
CA VAL A 246 9.49 13.38 -14.56
C VAL A 246 8.50 13.97 -15.57
N PRO A 247 8.93 14.80 -16.53
CA PRO A 247 8.05 15.50 -17.44
C PRO A 247 7.09 14.60 -18.23
N GLU A 248 7.56 13.42 -18.63
CA GLU A 248 6.78 12.44 -19.37
C GLU A 248 5.60 11.90 -18.55
N VAL A 249 5.73 11.83 -17.20
CA VAL A 249 4.61 11.46 -16.32
C VAL A 249 3.52 12.53 -16.39
N ASP A 250 3.87 13.82 -16.32
CA ASP A 250 2.90 14.91 -16.44
C ASP A 250 2.22 14.94 -17.82
N GLU A 251 2.97 14.58 -18.88
CA GLU A 251 2.39 14.43 -20.23
C GLU A 251 1.34 13.32 -20.28
N TYR A 252 1.62 12.14 -19.67
CA TYR A 252 0.63 11.06 -19.60
C TYR A 252 -0.59 11.47 -18.77
N ILE A 253 -0.40 12.16 -17.65
CA ILE A 253 -1.50 12.71 -16.83
C ILE A 253 -2.41 13.59 -17.68
N ALA A 254 -1.83 14.51 -18.46
CA ALA A 254 -2.59 15.39 -19.32
C ALA A 254 -3.31 14.63 -20.45
N LYS A 255 -2.65 13.66 -21.10
CA LYS A 255 -3.24 12.81 -22.14
C LYS A 255 -4.42 12.00 -21.60
N VAL A 256 -4.27 11.33 -20.45
CA VAL A 256 -5.35 10.56 -19.80
C VAL A 256 -6.53 11.46 -19.47
N ALA A 257 -6.29 12.66 -18.95
CA ALA A 257 -7.35 13.60 -18.58
C ALA A 257 -8.13 14.15 -19.77
N SER A 258 -7.48 14.29 -20.95
CA SER A 258 -8.09 14.85 -22.16
C SER A 258 -8.66 13.82 -23.14
N THR A 259 -8.38 12.53 -22.94
CA THR A 259 -8.85 11.45 -23.82
C THR A 259 -10.27 11.03 -23.45
N ALA A 260 -11.21 11.05 -24.39
CA ALA A 260 -12.59 10.64 -24.16
C ALA A 260 -12.79 9.12 -24.29
N ASP A 261 -12.04 8.49 -25.19
CA ASP A 261 -12.11 7.04 -25.40
C ASP A 261 -11.61 6.27 -24.19
N HIS A 262 -12.43 5.33 -23.70
CA HIS A 262 -12.14 4.58 -22.47
C HIS A 262 -10.94 3.65 -22.65
N ASP A 263 -10.87 2.90 -23.74
CA ASP A 263 -9.83 1.88 -23.92
C ASP A 263 -8.47 2.56 -24.15
N GLU A 264 -8.47 3.68 -24.87
CA GLU A 264 -7.26 4.50 -25.04
C GLU A 264 -6.80 5.10 -23.69
N ARG A 265 -7.71 5.53 -22.82
CA ARG A 265 -7.36 5.99 -21.46
C ARG A 265 -6.75 4.87 -20.62
N VAL A 266 -7.31 3.66 -20.69
CA VAL A 266 -6.74 2.48 -20.02
C VAL A 266 -5.32 2.20 -20.50
N ARG A 267 -5.12 2.23 -21.83
CA ARG A 267 -3.79 2.04 -22.43
C ARG A 267 -2.79 3.09 -21.94
N LEU A 268 -3.14 4.37 -22.04
CA LEU A 268 -2.29 5.48 -21.59
C LEU A 268 -1.99 5.42 -20.09
N THR A 269 -2.94 4.97 -19.28
CA THR A 269 -2.75 4.80 -17.83
C THR A 269 -1.76 3.70 -17.52
N ASN A 270 -1.82 2.57 -18.23
CA ASN A 270 -0.85 1.48 -18.07
C ASN A 270 0.55 1.87 -18.56
N GLU A 271 0.66 2.65 -19.64
CA GLU A 271 1.95 3.20 -20.09
C GLU A 271 2.54 4.18 -19.07
N CYS A 272 1.71 5.02 -18.45
CA CYS A 272 2.13 5.86 -17.34
C CYS A 272 2.63 5.02 -16.16
N ASP A 273 1.91 3.95 -15.80
CA ASP A 273 2.33 3.07 -14.70
C ASP A 273 3.67 2.36 -14.99
N ALA A 274 3.90 1.93 -16.23
CA ALA A 274 5.19 1.36 -16.64
C ALA A 274 6.34 2.38 -16.48
N LEU A 275 6.09 3.65 -16.84
CA LEU A 275 7.05 4.74 -16.63
C LEU A 275 7.31 5.02 -15.14
N LEU A 276 6.28 4.92 -14.30
CA LEU A 276 6.43 5.03 -12.84
C LEU A 276 7.25 3.87 -12.26
N TRP A 277 7.15 2.66 -12.82
CA TRP A 277 8.02 1.53 -12.47
C TRP A 277 9.45 1.80 -12.87
N GLU A 278 9.70 2.25 -14.09
CA GLU A 278 11.03 2.55 -14.59
C GLU A 278 11.76 3.61 -13.73
N ASN A 279 11.04 4.64 -13.29
CA ASN A 279 11.59 5.71 -12.47
C ASN A 279 11.56 5.43 -10.97
N VAL A 280 10.86 4.36 -10.57
CA VAL A 280 10.69 3.96 -9.18
C VAL A 280 10.17 5.11 -8.31
N TYR A 281 8.94 5.56 -8.58
CA TYR A 281 8.26 6.54 -7.72
C TYR A 281 7.91 5.93 -6.35
N ASN A 282 7.13 4.90 -6.39
CA ASN A 282 6.90 3.96 -5.32
C ASN A 282 6.73 2.58 -5.96
N PHE A 283 6.76 1.52 -5.19
CA PHE A 283 6.44 0.23 -5.79
C PHE A 283 5.41 -0.54 -4.96
N PRO A 284 4.33 -0.97 -5.63
CA PRO A 284 3.27 -1.75 -5.03
C PRO A 284 3.81 -3.11 -4.55
N ILE A 285 3.26 -3.60 -3.44
CA ILE A 285 3.58 -4.91 -2.90
C ILE A 285 2.36 -5.80 -3.08
N TYR A 286 1.26 -5.50 -2.39
CA TYR A 286 0.03 -6.28 -2.47
C TYR A 286 -1.21 -5.42 -2.17
N VAL A 287 -2.37 -5.96 -2.56
CA VAL A 287 -3.70 -5.43 -2.19
C VAL A 287 -4.21 -6.18 -0.97
N ARG A 288 -4.70 -5.49 0.03
CA ARG A 288 -5.33 -6.13 1.18
C ARG A 288 -6.69 -6.70 0.80
N ARG A 289 -6.96 -7.93 1.22
CA ARG A 289 -8.33 -8.45 1.24
C ARG A 289 -9.13 -7.66 2.27
N GLN A 290 -10.33 -7.21 1.94
CA GLN A 290 -11.25 -6.68 2.93
C GLN A 290 -11.88 -7.86 3.67
N LEU A 291 -11.54 -8.01 4.94
CA LEU A 291 -12.13 -8.98 5.87
C LEU A 291 -12.91 -8.20 6.92
N THR A 292 -14.21 -8.41 6.99
CA THR A 292 -15.11 -7.69 7.90
C THR A 292 -15.85 -8.70 8.75
N ALA A 293 -15.70 -8.62 10.08
CA ALA A 293 -16.45 -9.44 11.01
C ALA A 293 -17.74 -8.75 11.42
N VAL A 294 -18.85 -9.46 11.29
CA VAL A 294 -20.20 -8.94 11.58
C VAL A 294 -21.04 -10.00 12.31
N PRO A 295 -22.07 -9.60 13.09
CA PRO A 295 -23.10 -10.52 13.55
C PRO A 295 -23.79 -11.20 12.36
N LYS A 296 -24.09 -12.49 12.44
CA LYS A 296 -24.73 -13.26 11.35
C LYS A 296 -26.07 -12.68 10.90
N ASN A 297 -26.77 -12.03 11.81
CA ASN A 297 -28.09 -11.41 11.52
C ASN A 297 -27.99 -9.93 11.12
N LEU A 298 -26.79 -9.32 10.99
CA LEU A 298 -26.64 -7.98 10.44
C LEU A 298 -26.72 -8.05 8.92
N ALA A 299 -27.73 -7.41 8.34
CA ALA A 299 -27.94 -7.35 6.89
C ALA A 299 -27.32 -6.09 6.27
N ASN A 300 -26.94 -6.18 5.00
CA ASN A 300 -26.49 -5.08 4.14
C ASN A 300 -25.24 -4.32 4.61
N PHE A 301 -24.44 -4.92 5.49
CA PHE A 301 -23.12 -4.45 5.88
C PHE A 301 -22.06 -5.54 5.69
N GLY A 302 -20.82 -5.18 5.32
CA GLY A 302 -19.71 -6.11 5.19
C GLY A 302 -18.64 -5.63 4.23
N ALA A 303 -17.91 -6.58 3.66
CA ALA A 303 -16.82 -6.31 2.74
C ALA A 303 -17.37 -5.92 1.35
N VAL A 304 -17.41 -4.64 1.05
CA VAL A 304 -17.98 -4.10 -0.20
C VAL A 304 -16.93 -3.82 -1.28
N GLY A 305 -15.63 -3.92 -0.95
CA GLY A 305 -14.55 -3.62 -1.90
C GLY A 305 -14.58 -2.17 -2.36
N LEU A 306 -14.64 -1.96 -3.68
CA LEU A 306 -14.75 -0.63 -4.28
C LEU A 306 -16.18 -0.06 -4.27
N ALA A 307 -17.19 -0.88 -3.98
CA ALA A 307 -18.56 -0.39 -3.87
C ALA A 307 -18.78 0.38 -2.55
N SER A 308 -19.92 1.03 -2.46
CA SER A 308 -20.38 1.66 -1.21
C SER A 308 -21.61 0.94 -0.71
N PHE A 309 -21.71 0.70 0.58
CA PHE A 309 -22.96 0.24 1.19
C PHE A 309 -23.93 1.41 1.38
N ARG A 310 -25.21 1.11 1.36
CA ARG A 310 -26.26 2.07 1.67
C ARG A 310 -26.54 2.00 3.16
N ALA A 311 -26.15 3.03 3.90
CA ALA A 311 -26.27 3.05 5.36
C ALA A 311 -27.72 2.93 5.84
N GLU A 312 -28.68 3.46 5.06
CA GLU A 312 -30.11 3.37 5.32
C GLU A 312 -30.66 1.94 5.26
N ASN A 313 -29.99 1.05 4.51
CA ASN A 313 -30.42 -0.35 4.35
C ASN A 313 -29.76 -1.30 5.35
N VAL A 314 -28.82 -0.82 6.17
CA VAL A 314 -28.18 -1.65 7.19
C VAL A 314 -29.13 -1.88 8.34
N GLY A 315 -29.34 -3.13 8.72
CA GLY A 315 -30.24 -3.48 9.82
C GLY A 315 -30.09 -4.92 10.27
N TYR A 316 -30.77 -5.25 11.35
CA TYR A 316 -30.79 -6.61 11.88
C TYR A 316 -32.00 -7.39 11.34
N MET A 317 -31.74 -8.61 10.89
CA MET A 317 -32.79 -9.55 10.54
C MET A 317 -33.48 -10.08 11.82
N ALA A 318 -34.80 -10.32 11.75
CA ALA A 318 -35.56 -10.83 12.84
C ALA A 318 -35.22 -12.29 13.19
#